data_1b81fd8149658d14b9217fbea38b88fc
#
_entry.id   1b81fd8149658d14b9217fbea38b88fc
#
_cell.length_a   1.000
_cell.length_b   1.000
_cell.length_c   1.000
_cell.angle_alpha   90.00
_cell.angle_beta   90.00
_cell.angle_gamma   90.00
#
_symmetry.space_group_name_H-M   'P 1'
#
loop_
_entity.id
_entity.type
_entity.pdbx_description
1 polymer ?
#
loop_
_entity_poly.entity_id
_entity_poly.type
_entity_poly.pdbx_seq_one_letter_code
_entity_poly.pdbx_strand_id
1 'polypeptide(L)'
;MTCRNYHNKYIYLFEKYMYLGGEVFMKKIKEANAIAAIDIGSNYLRMSIAEINTDEVIKILEDVIKPINIGKDTFTSKKISIQTMHQTCYHLKNFTQLIRDYRVKSYKAISTSGIREAENKQYILEQIRLRTGLNVECINATQERFFMIKAINYNSNLNSLKQVLVVNITSGAVEVSIYEKGRLKFIEQSKIGSLRLRETLGELESKTLDFPAIMEQFIENKLYSIKSTIENLNFECLVGLGGELKTIWKIIRAKSNSNNQKHFLKDGNFIKREDFMQLYKHIRRMTNDQIRFTYGVSYKVAELLLPSILIFHCFLKITKSKNIQIPMTSLRKGILYDLAEDLLDINKKKESQNYIISSVWYIAEKYRINKKHAAFVEKIALSIFDQTKKLHKLGEKERLYLQVASILHDVGIFVDACNHCIQSYNIICNQNIIGFSDKDLQLTANIARYHSEETPKQSHKDYYILCDQDKMTVSILSAILKLAEALDISHLEKIKELKLTSDKDLLYFNLNSEEDIVLEEWNFMRNSDFFEEVLGVKPMI
;
A
#
# COMPACT_ATOMS: atom_id res chain seq x y z
N MET A 1 15.91 12.37 -37.47
CA MET A 1 14.92 12.18 -38.53
C MET A 1 14.07 10.93 -38.27
N THR A 2 13.11 10.92 -37.33
CA THR A 2 12.17 9.77 -37.12
C THR A 2 10.91 10.14 -36.31
N CYS A 3 10.66 11.43 -36.03
CA CYS A 3 9.43 11.85 -35.31
C CYS A 3 8.31 12.41 -36.19
N ARG A 4 8.53 12.57 -37.49
CA ARG A 4 7.54 13.19 -38.41
C ARG A 4 6.54 12.20 -39.04
N ASN A 5 6.78 10.89 -38.97
CA ASN A 5 5.95 9.91 -39.69
C ASN A 5 4.71 9.40 -38.93
N TYR A 6 4.56 9.69 -37.63
CA TYR A 6 3.38 9.26 -36.87
C TYR A 6 2.24 10.30 -36.91
N HIS A 7 2.55 11.56 -37.08
CA HIS A 7 1.52 12.62 -37.14
C HIS A 7 0.67 12.57 -38.43
N ASN A 8 1.28 12.18 -39.54
CA ASN A 8 0.58 12.10 -40.83
C ASN A 8 -0.35 10.89 -41.00
N LYS A 9 -0.19 9.83 -40.20
CA LYS A 9 -1.03 8.64 -40.32
C LYS A 9 -2.42 8.80 -39.69
N TYR A 10 -2.54 9.70 -38.70
CA TYR A 10 -3.84 10.01 -38.07
C TYR A 10 -4.64 11.06 -38.86
N ILE A 11 -3.97 12.00 -39.48
CA ILE A 11 -4.63 13.00 -40.37
C ILE A 11 -5.14 12.32 -41.63
N TYR A 12 -4.41 11.36 -42.21
CA TYR A 12 -4.81 10.63 -43.42
C TYR A 12 -6.02 9.67 -43.18
N LEU A 13 -6.22 9.18 -42.00
CA LEU A 13 -7.41 8.42 -41.62
C LEU A 13 -8.64 9.32 -41.41
N PHE A 14 -8.44 10.57 -40.99
CA PHE A 14 -9.52 11.53 -40.77
C PHE A 14 -10.10 12.05 -42.10
N GLU A 15 -9.26 12.26 -43.12
CA GLU A 15 -9.72 12.75 -44.44
C GLU A 15 -10.36 11.66 -45.31
N LYS A 16 -10.03 10.40 -45.13
CA LYS A 16 -10.55 9.28 -45.93
C LYS A 16 -11.99 8.86 -45.56
N TYR A 17 -12.52 9.29 -44.42
CA TYR A 17 -13.89 9.01 -44.00
C TYR A 17 -14.90 10.14 -44.24
N MET A 18 -14.48 11.25 -44.79
CA MET A 18 -15.35 12.40 -45.08
C MET A 18 -16.03 12.36 -46.45
N TYR A 19 -15.79 11.37 -47.29
CA TYR A 19 -16.30 11.33 -48.67
C TYR A 19 -17.23 10.17 -49.05
N LEU A 20 -17.91 9.58 -48.10
CA LEU A 20 -19.01 8.63 -48.41
C LEU A 20 -20.26 9.08 -47.64
N GLY A 21 -21.17 9.74 -48.40
CA GLY A 21 -22.46 10.21 -47.91
C GLY A 21 -23.30 9.06 -47.37
N GLY A 22 -23.57 9.06 -46.13
CA GLY A 22 -24.48 8.20 -45.40
C GLY A 22 -24.43 8.65 -43.94
N GLU A 23 -25.57 8.81 -43.28
CA GLU A 23 -25.68 9.24 -41.89
C GLU A 23 -24.72 8.44 -41.01
N VAL A 24 -23.55 9.03 -40.74
CA VAL A 24 -22.60 8.51 -39.77
C VAL A 24 -23.15 8.88 -38.40
N PHE A 25 -23.73 7.92 -37.70
CA PHE A 25 -23.87 7.96 -36.25
C PHE A 25 -22.52 8.37 -35.69
N MET A 26 -22.36 9.64 -35.34
CA MET A 26 -21.25 10.08 -34.52
C MET A 26 -21.42 9.42 -33.15
N LYS A 27 -20.86 8.21 -32.99
CA LYS A 27 -20.50 7.70 -31.69
C LYS A 27 -19.65 8.80 -31.08
N LYS A 28 -20.17 9.54 -30.11
CA LYS A 28 -19.40 10.50 -29.31
C LYS A 28 -18.10 9.79 -28.99
N ILE A 29 -16.99 10.22 -29.57
CA ILE A 29 -15.66 9.82 -29.15
C ILE A 29 -15.59 10.35 -27.72
N LYS A 30 -15.84 9.48 -26.72
CA LYS A 30 -15.63 9.80 -25.32
C LYS A 30 -14.17 10.23 -25.25
N GLU A 31 -13.91 11.44 -24.80
CA GLU A 31 -12.55 11.94 -24.60
C GLU A 31 -11.73 10.89 -23.87
N ALA A 32 -10.61 10.51 -24.46
CA ALA A 32 -9.71 9.54 -23.87
C ALA A 32 -9.24 10.07 -22.49
N ASN A 33 -9.54 9.35 -21.43
CA ASN A 33 -9.14 9.72 -20.08
C ASN A 33 -7.70 9.24 -19.85
N ALA A 34 -6.71 10.06 -20.25
CA ALA A 34 -5.31 9.76 -19.94
C ALA A 34 -5.01 10.06 -18.47
N ILE A 35 -4.36 9.10 -17.82
CA ILE A 35 -3.86 9.21 -16.44
C ILE A 35 -2.36 8.90 -16.39
N ALA A 36 -1.67 9.39 -15.35
CA ALA A 36 -0.24 9.14 -15.19
C ALA A 36 0.13 8.75 -13.76
N ALA A 37 1.05 7.80 -13.64
CA ALA A 37 1.68 7.42 -12.38
C ALA A 37 3.18 7.71 -12.45
N ILE A 38 3.69 8.48 -11.47
CA ILE A 38 5.12 8.77 -11.31
C ILE A 38 5.60 8.12 -10.03
N ASP A 39 6.65 7.30 -10.13
CA ASP A 39 7.34 6.64 -9.03
C ASP A 39 8.78 7.18 -8.94
N ILE A 40 9.05 7.91 -7.87
CA ILE A 40 10.40 8.40 -7.52
C ILE A 40 11.03 7.37 -6.57
N GLY A 41 11.63 6.35 -7.18
CA GLY A 41 12.31 5.28 -6.43
C GLY A 41 13.73 5.65 -6.04
N SER A 42 14.39 4.73 -5.32
CA SER A 42 15.78 4.92 -4.88
C SER A 42 16.79 4.91 -6.03
N ASN A 43 16.58 4.05 -7.04
CA ASN A 43 17.51 3.85 -8.17
C ASN A 43 17.01 4.41 -9.50
N TYR A 44 15.70 4.58 -9.64
CA TYR A 44 15.07 4.95 -10.88
C TYR A 44 13.91 5.90 -10.64
N LEU A 45 13.79 6.89 -11.51
CA LEU A 45 12.54 7.62 -11.74
C LEU A 45 11.75 6.88 -12.81
N ARG A 46 10.50 6.65 -12.58
CA ARG A 46 9.63 5.93 -13.51
C ARG A 46 8.33 6.68 -13.69
N MET A 47 7.85 6.73 -14.91
CA MET A 47 6.52 7.26 -15.23
C MET A 47 5.82 6.30 -16.18
N SER A 48 4.54 6.04 -15.95
CA SER A 48 3.66 5.39 -16.91
C SER A 48 2.47 6.30 -17.18
N ILE A 49 2.16 6.51 -18.46
CA ILE A 49 0.94 7.18 -18.91
C ILE A 49 0.03 6.10 -19.51
N ALA A 50 -1.24 6.14 -19.15
CA ALA A 50 -2.21 5.15 -19.59
C ALA A 50 -3.53 5.82 -19.97
N GLU A 51 -4.25 5.18 -20.88
CA GLU A 51 -5.62 5.49 -21.27
C GLU A 51 -6.57 4.51 -20.58
N ILE A 52 -7.67 5.03 -20.04
CA ILE A 52 -8.73 4.22 -19.45
C ILE A 52 -9.85 4.09 -20.48
N ASN A 53 -10.14 2.86 -20.88
CA ASN A 53 -11.27 2.56 -21.74
C ASN A 53 -12.56 2.35 -20.95
N THR A 54 -13.70 2.43 -21.62
CA THR A 54 -15.05 2.19 -21.03
C THR A 54 -15.21 0.80 -20.43
N ASP A 55 -14.41 -0.17 -20.85
CA ASP A 55 -14.41 -1.56 -20.37
C ASP A 55 -13.45 -1.78 -19.19
N GLU A 56 -13.06 -0.69 -18.48
CA GLU A 56 -12.12 -0.71 -17.36
C GLU A 56 -10.71 -1.23 -17.70
N VAL A 57 -10.38 -1.34 -18.97
CA VAL A 57 -9.05 -1.78 -19.42
C VAL A 57 -8.09 -0.61 -19.44
N ILE A 58 -7.00 -0.72 -18.69
CA ILE A 58 -5.91 0.26 -18.68
C ILE A 58 -4.92 -0.11 -19.78
N LYS A 59 -4.81 0.74 -20.78
CA LYS A 59 -3.84 0.62 -21.87
C LYS A 59 -2.68 1.55 -21.65
N ILE A 60 -1.48 1.02 -21.47
CA ILE A 60 -0.26 1.82 -21.34
C ILE A 60 0.06 2.49 -22.68
N LEU A 61 0.16 3.82 -22.67
CA LEU A 61 0.52 4.64 -23.81
C LEU A 61 2.02 4.93 -23.83
N GLU A 62 2.60 5.22 -22.64
CA GLU A 62 4.02 5.56 -22.48
C GLU A 62 4.57 4.95 -21.18
N ASP A 63 5.81 4.49 -21.21
CA ASP A 63 6.52 3.94 -20.04
C ASP A 63 7.99 4.40 -20.04
N VAL A 64 8.32 5.34 -19.17
CA VAL A 64 9.63 5.99 -19.12
C VAL A 64 10.36 5.61 -17.85
N ILE A 65 11.66 5.25 -17.98
CA ILE A 65 12.53 4.93 -16.86
C ILE A 65 13.83 5.73 -17.01
N LYS A 66 14.22 6.43 -15.94
CA LYS A 66 15.47 7.20 -15.87
C LYS A 66 16.26 6.77 -14.63
N PRO A 67 17.56 6.41 -14.77
CA PRO A 67 18.39 6.06 -13.63
C PRO A 67 18.70 7.28 -12.77
N ILE A 68 18.76 7.09 -11.45
CA ILE A 68 19.10 8.13 -10.47
C ILE A 68 19.82 7.52 -9.27
N ASN A 69 20.44 8.34 -8.41
CA ASN A 69 21.25 7.88 -7.28
C ASN A 69 20.68 8.29 -5.90
N ILE A 70 19.38 8.57 -5.81
CA ILE A 70 18.71 8.98 -4.56
C ILE A 70 19.00 7.99 -3.43
N GLY A 71 18.81 6.69 -3.69
CA GLY A 71 19.01 5.67 -2.67
C GLY A 71 20.46 5.50 -2.25
N LYS A 72 21.41 5.63 -3.18
CA LYS A 72 22.83 5.62 -2.84
C LYS A 72 23.14 6.72 -1.83
N ASP A 73 22.78 7.96 -2.14
CA ASP A 73 23.01 9.11 -1.25
C ASP A 73 22.35 8.89 0.12
N THR A 74 21.07 8.50 0.15
CA THR A 74 20.31 8.33 1.39
C THR A 74 20.84 7.19 2.25
N PHE A 75 21.18 6.03 1.68
CA PHE A 75 21.57 4.86 2.45
C PHE A 75 23.01 4.93 2.95
N THR A 76 23.89 5.72 2.30
CA THR A 76 25.26 5.95 2.73
C THR A 76 25.39 7.20 3.63
N SER A 77 24.93 8.36 3.15
CA SER A 77 25.17 9.66 3.80
C SER A 77 23.95 10.23 4.56
N LYS A 78 22.80 9.54 4.55
CA LYS A 78 21.53 9.98 5.11
C LYS A 78 20.94 11.25 4.48
N LYS A 79 21.60 11.85 3.50
CA LYS A 79 21.18 13.09 2.83
C LYS A 79 21.32 12.95 1.32
N ILE A 80 20.33 13.45 0.59
CA ILE A 80 20.37 13.53 -0.88
C ILE A 80 21.24 14.74 -1.25
N SER A 81 22.24 14.51 -2.11
CA SER A 81 23.15 15.55 -2.58
C SER A 81 22.45 16.55 -3.50
N ILE A 82 22.98 17.78 -3.57
CA ILE A 82 22.48 18.82 -4.45
C ILE A 82 22.55 18.36 -5.91
N GLN A 83 23.62 17.66 -6.29
CA GLN A 83 23.79 17.11 -7.64
C GLN A 83 22.69 16.12 -8.00
N THR A 84 22.40 15.14 -7.11
CA THR A 84 21.30 14.18 -7.29
C THR A 84 19.94 14.88 -7.34
N MET A 85 19.71 15.89 -6.52
CA MET A 85 18.50 16.70 -6.55
C MET A 85 18.34 17.41 -7.90
N HIS A 86 19.41 18.05 -8.43
CA HIS A 86 19.33 18.73 -9.75
C HIS A 86 19.03 17.73 -10.88
N GLN A 87 19.68 16.57 -10.90
CA GLN A 87 19.40 15.51 -11.87
C GLN A 87 17.95 15.02 -11.78
N THR A 88 17.45 14.84 -10.54
CA THR A 88 16.04 14.45 -10.30
C THR A 88 15.08 15.46 -10.90
N CYS A 89 15.26 16.74 -10.58
CA CYS A 89 14.41 17.80 -11.09
C CYS A 89 14.49 17.93 -12.63
N TYR A 90 15.67 17.74 -13.22
CA TYR A 90 15.83 17.72 -14.68
C TYR A 90 14.98 16.65 -15.35
N HIS A 91 15.05 15.41 -14.86
CA HIS A 91 14.24 14.32 -15.41
C HIS A 91 12.74 14.51 -15.16
N LEU A 92 12.37 15.00 -13.98
CA LEU A 92 10.96 15.27 -13.65
C LEU A 92 10.37 16.40 -14.49
N LYS A 93 11.14 17.41 -14.90
CA LYS A 93 10.71 18.41 -15.90
C LYS A 93 10.33 17.77 -17.24
N ASN A 94 11.09 16.77 -17.69
CA ASN A 94 10.73 16.04 -18.91
C ASN A 94 9.44 15.22 -18.71
N PHE A 95 9.20 14.69 -17.50
CA PHE A 95 7.94 14.01 -17.19
C PHE A 95 6.75 14.98 -17.20
N THR A 96 6.91 16.19 -16.66
CA THR A 96 5.83 17.20 -16.74
C THR A 96 5.52 17.62 -18.16
N GLN A 97 6.51 17.65 -19.05
CA GLN A 97 6.27 17.92 -20.47
C GLN A 97 5.43 16.80 -21.11
N LEU A 98 5.77 15.54 -20.86
CA LEU A 98 4.98 14.39 -21.35
C LEU A 98 3.54 14.40 -20.81
N ILE A 99 3.33 14.75 -19.54
CA ILE A 99 1.98 14.91 -18.95
C ILE A 99 1.15 15.92 -19.76
N ARG A 100 1.75 17.04 -20.17
CA ARG A 100 1.08 18.06 -21.02
C ARG A 100 0.83 17.54 -22.44
N ASP A 101 1.84 16.93 -23.06
CA ASP A 101 1.77 16.43 -24.44
C ASP A 101 0.68 15.36 -24.60
N TYR A 102 0.53 14.48 -23.60
CA TYR A 102 -0.52 13.46 -23.56
C TYR A 102 -1.86 13.95 -23.00
N ARG A 103 -1.98 15.24 -22.64
CA ARG A 103 -3.18 15.86 -22.04
C ARG A 103 -3.73 15.03 -20.87
N VAL A 104 -2.83 14.61 -19.97
CA VAL A 104 -3.18 13.82 -18.80
C VAL A 104 -4.17 14.56 -17.91
N LYS A 105 -5.34 13.98 -17.62
CA LYS A 105 -6.40 14.58 -16.78
C LYS A 105 -6.09 14.50 -15.29
N SER A 106 -5.50 13.39 -14.86
CA SER A 106 -5.13 13.16 -13.46
C SER A 106 -3.81 12.43 -13.37
N TYR A 107 -2.98 12.82 -12.41
CA TYR A 107 -1.74 12.10 -12.12
C TYR A 107 -1.52 11.94 -10.63
N LYS A 108 -0.77 10.90 -10.26
CA LYS A 108 -0.27 10.71 -8.90
C LYS A 108 1.25 10.52 -8.97
N ALA A 109 1.97 11.40 -8.28
CA ALA A 109 3.42 11.33 -8.13
C ALA A 109 3.76 10.96 -6.70
N ILE A 110 4.49 9.85 -6.54
CA ILE A 110 4.89 9.35 -5.23
C ILE A 110 6.40 9.21 -5.12
N SER A 111 6.90 9.29 -3.89
CA SER A 111 8.28 8.92 -3.55
C SER A 111 8.29 7.85 -2.47
N THR A 112 9.29 6.96 -2.53
CA THR A 112 9.42 5.81 -1.64
C THR A 112 10.65 5.92 -0.73
N SER A 113 11.21 4.82 -0.27
CA SER A 113 12.28 4.75 0.74
C SER A 113 13.48 5.67 0.48
N GLY A 114 13.84 5.93 -0.77
CA GLY A 114 14.97 6.79 -1.10
C GLY A 114 14.80 8.22 -0.59
N ILE A 115 13.65 8.85 -0.81
CA ILE A 115 13.35 10.20 -0.29
C ILE A 115 12.84 10.11 1.17
N ARG A 116 11.99 9.13 1.47
CA ARG A 116 11.37 8.97 2.79
C ARG A 116 12.37 8.94 3.94
N GLU A 117 13.50 8.26 3.75
CA GLU A 117 14.52 8.07 4.79
C GLU A 117 15.62 9.15 4.79
N ALA A 118 15.59 10.09 3.84
CA ALA A 118 16.54 11.19 3.81
C ALA A 118 16.21 12.25 4.87
N GLU A 119 17.22 12.69 5.64
CA GLU A 119 17.07 13.75 6.64
C GLU A 119 16.61 15.08 6.01
N ASN A 120 17.04 15.35 4.77
CA ASN A 120 16.67 16.55 4.02
C ASN A 120 15.45 16.37 3.09
N LYS A 121 14.60 15.36 3.36
CA LYS A 121 13.45 15.03 2.51
C LYS A 121 12.52 16.21 2.21
N GLN A 122 12.24 17.05 3.21
CA GLN A 122 11.35 18.20 3.05
C GLN A 122 11.90 19.21 2.04
N TYR A 123 13.20 19.52 2.11
CA TYR A 123 13.86 20.41 1.16
C TYR A 123 13.85 19.82 -0.25
N ILE A 124 14.07 18.50 -0.37
CA ILE A 124 14.05 17.82 -1.68
C ILE A 124 12.65 17.87 -2.31
N LEU A 125 11.60 17.56 -1.55
CA LEU A 125 10.22 17.60 -2.04
C LEU A 125 9.83 19.02 -2.44
N GLU A 126 10.20 20.04 -1.66
CA GLU A 126 9.94 21.44 -1.98
C GLU A 126 10.70 21.88 -3.23
N GLN A 127 11.98 21.49 -3.40
CA GLN A 127 12.73 21.79 -4.61
C GLN A 127 12.11 21.13 -5.86
N ILE A 128 11.60 19.91 -5.73
CA ILE A 128 10.86 19.25 -6.82
C ILE A 128 9.62 20.07 -7.16
N ARG A 129 8.81 20.46 -6.18
CA ARG A 129 7.60 21.25 -6.37
C ARG A 129 7.90 22.59 -7.07
N LEU A 130 8.86 23.34 -6.56
CA LEU A 130 9.23 24.67 -7.10
C LEU A 130 9.78 24.60 -8.53
N ARG A 131 10.59 23.57 -8.84
CA ARG A 131 11.28 23.47 -10.12
C ARG A 131 10.48 22.78 -11.20
N THR A 132 9.53 21.92 -10.84
CA THR A 132 8.81 21.06 -11.79
C THR A 132 7.29 21.27 -11.77
N GLY A 133 6.75 21.89 -10.73
CA GLY A 133 5.31 22.01 -10.50
C GLY A 133 4.63 20.71 -10.05
N LEU A 134 5.39 19.60 -9.88
CA LEU A 134 4.84 18.34 -9.41
C LEU A 134 4.62 18.36 -7.90
N ASN A 135 3.42 17.97 -7.48
CA ASN A 135 3.15 17.66 -6.08
C ASN A 135 3.46 16.18 -5.84
N VAL A 136 4.51 15.91 -5.07
CA VAL A 136 5.00 14.55 -4.79
C VAL A 136 4.61 14.14 -3.38
N GLU A 137 3.81 13.09 -3.27
CA GLU A 137 3.47 12.47 -1.99
C GLU A 137 4.58 11.50 -1.55
N CYS A 138 5.13 11.72 -0.35
CA CYS A 138 6.09 10.78 0.22
C CYS A 138 5.33 9.68 0.97
N ILE A 139 5.11 8.55 0.32
CA ILE A 139 4.34 7.45 0.87
C ILE A 139 5.17 6.57 1.82
N ASN A 140 4.52 6.01 2.83
CA ASN A 140 5.13 5.03 3.71
C ASN A 140 5.05 3.60 3.12
N ALA A 141 5.62 2.63 3.84
CA ALA A 141 5.70 1.24 3.37
C ALA A 141 4.31 0.57 3.24
N THR A 142 3.35 0.96 4.09
CA THR A 142 2.00 0.39 4.09
C THR A 142 1.18 0.85 2.88
N GLN A 143 1.35 2.11 2.48
CA GLN A 143 0.75 2.68 1.26
C GLN A 143 1.40 2.08 -0.01
N GLU A 144 2.75 1.93 -0.02
CA GLU A 144 3.46 1.25 -1.11
C GLU A 144 2.92 -0.17 -1.31
N ARG A 145 2.71 -0.89 -0.22
CA ARG A 145 2.14 -2.24 -0.19
C ARG A 145 0.71 -2.28 -0.73
N PHE A 146 -0.14 -1.33 -0.34
CA PHE A 146 -1.51 -1.22 -0.83
C PHE A 146 -1.56 -1.16 -2.36
N PHE A 147 -0.75 -0.28 -2.98
CA PHE A 147 -0.68 -0.21 -4.44
C PHE A 147 -0.13 -1.48 -5.07
N MET A 148 0.83 -2.15 -4.42
CA MET A 148 1.37 -3.42 -4.92
C MET A 148 0.34 -4.54 -4.88
N ILE A 149 -0.42 -4.68 -3.78
CA ILE A 149 -1.51 -5.67 -3.66
C ILE A 149 -2.59 -5.40 -4.72
N LYS A 150 -2.99 -4.13 -4.88
CA LYS A 150 -3.94 -3.70 -5.90
C LYS A 150 -3.47 -4.13 -7.30
N ALA A 151 -2.19 -3.90 -7.60
CA ALA A 151 -1.58 -4.27 -8.88
C ALA A 151 -1.50 -5.79 -9.11
N ILE A 152 -1.29 -6.58 -8.06
CA ILE A 152 -1.27 -8.05 -8.15
C ILE A 152 -2.67 -8.56 -8.43
N ASN A 153 -3.68 -8.11 -7.67
CA ASN A 153 -5.04 -8.64 -7.77
C ASN A 153 -5.74 -8.29 -9.07
N TYR A 154 -5.39 -7.16 -9.68
CA TYR A 154 -5.88 -6.83 -11.01
C TYR A 154 -5.42 -7.82 -12.10
N ASN A 155 -4.25 -8.44 -11.90
CA ASN A 155 -3.64 -9.35 -12.89
C ASN A 155 -3.68 -10.83 -12.48
N SER A 156 -3.97 -11.14 -11.21
CA SER A 156 -3.97 -12.51 -10.69
C SER A 156 -4.99 -12.69 -9.58
N ASN A 157 -5.68 -13.81 -9.59
CA ASN A 157 -6.69 -14.10 -8.56
C ASN A 157 -6.02 -14.78 -7.34
N LEU A 158 -5.36 -14.00 -6.47
CA LEU A 158 -4.78 -14.52 -5.20
C LEU A 158 -5.84 -15.12 -4.28
N ASN A 159 -7.10 -14.67 -4.42
CA ASN A 159 -8.21 -15.12 -3.57
C ASN A 159 -8.56 -16.60 -3.77
N SER A 160 -8.18 -17.20 -4.91
CA SER A 160 -8.43 -18.61 -5.21
C SER A 160 -7.41 -19.57 -4.58
N LEU A 161 -6.27 -19.07 -4.12
CA LEU A 161 -5.17 -19.87 -3.58
C LEU A 161 -5.35 -20.09 -2.06
N LYS A 162 -5.03 -21.30 -1.57
CA LYS A 162 -5.20 -21.65 -0.17
C LYS A 162 -4.27 -20.86 0.73
N GLN A 163 -2.96 -20.93 0.46
CA GLN A 163 -1.94 -20.22 1.24
C GLN A 163 -0.79 -19.76 0.33
N VAL A 164 -0.53 -18.45 0.33
CA VAL A 164 0.44 -17.81 -0.54
C VAL A 164 1.44 -17.00 0.27
N LEU A 165 2.72 -17.19 0.00
CA LEU A 165 3.78 -16.31 0.48
C LEU A 165 4.12 -15.29 -0.61
N VAL A 166 4.01 -14.01 -0.31
CA VAL A 166 4.43 -12.91 -1.17
C VAL A 166 5.71 -12.30 -0.61
N VAL A 167 6.76 -12.28 -1.40
CA VAL A 167 8.06 -11.67 -1.08
C VAL A 167 8.32 -10.53 -2.06
N ASN A 168 8.36 -9.31 -1.55
CA ASN A 168 8.64 -8.11 -2.32
C ASN A 168 10.00 -7.53 -1.94
N ILE A 169 10.97 -7.55 -2.86
CA ILE A 169 12.29 -6.97 -2.67
C ILE A 169 12.33 -5.61 -3.35
N THR A 170 12.43 -4.56 -2.54
CA THR A 170 12.68 -3.19 -3.00
C THR A 170 14.16 -2.84 -2.88
N SER A 171 14.55 -1.65 -3.33
CA SER A 171 15.93 -1.17 -3.12
C SER A 171 16.29 -1.02 -1.63
N GLY A 172 15.32 -0.68 -0.78
CA GLY A 172 15.53 -0.36 0.63
C GLY A 172 15.13 -1.44 1.63
N ALA A 173 14.25 -2.38 1.25
CA ALA A 173 13.67 -3.35 2.18
C ALA A 173 13.23 -4.63 1.48
N VAL A 174 13.09 -5.69 2.27
CA VAL A 174 12.34 -6.91 1.93
C VAL A 174 11.07 -6.92 2.74
N GLU A 175 9.97 -7.15 2.08
CA GLU A 175 8.65 -7.24 2.65
C GLU A 175 8.08 -8.63 2.41
N VAL A 176 7.52 -9.23 3.45
CA VAL A 176 6.96 -10.57 3.43
C VAL A 176 5.52 -10.51 3.91
N SER A 177 4.61 -11.10 3.16
CA SER A 177 3.22 -11.23 3.56
C SER A 177 2.67 -12.61 3.23
N ILE A 178 1.81 -13.13 4.10
CA ILE A 178 1.13 -14.42 3.94
C ILE A 178 -0.36 -14.14 3.75
N TYR A 179 -0.92 -14.69 2.71
CA TYR A 179 -2.34 -14.67 2.44
C TYR A 179 -2.91 -16.09 2.52
N GLU A 180 -4.04 -16.23 3.19
CA GLU A 180 -4.83 -17.46 3.26
C GLU A 180 -6.24 -17.16 2.71
N LYS A 181 -6.59 -17.80 1.59
CA LYS A 181 -7.87 -17.55 0.89
C LYS A 181 -8.14 -16.05 0.68
N GLY A 182 -7.13 -15.32 0.23
CA GLY A 182 -7.19 -13.88 -0.01
C GLY A 182 -7.15 -12.99 1.24
N ARG A 183 -7.15 -13.54 2.45
CA ARG A 183 -7.05 -12.77 3.70
C ARG A 183 -5.61 -12.70 4.18
N LEU A 184 -5.17 -11.53 4.60
CA LEU A 184 -3.85 -11.34 5.18
C LEU A 184 -3.77 -12.07 6.54
N LYS A 185 -2.74 -12.90 6.72
CA LYS A 185 -2.45 -13.65 7.95
C LYS A 185 -1.13 -13.29 8.61
N PHE A 186 -0.23 -12.67 7.87
CA PHE A 186 1.07 -12.24 8.39
C PHE A 186 1.65 -11.17 7.50
N ILE A 187 2.36 -10.23 8.10
CA ILE A 187 3.08 -9.20 7.40
C ILE A 187 4.25 -8.69 8.22
N GLU A 188 5.42 -8.69 7.62
CA GLU A 188 6.63 -8.16 8.24
C GLU A 188 7.57 -7.56 7.19
N GLN A 189 8.39 -6.61 7.60
CA GLN A 189 9.36 -5.94 6.77
C GLN A 189 10.74 -5.94 7.43
N SER A 190 11.78 -6.26 6.64
CA SER A 190 13.17 -6.13 7.04
C SER A 190 13.90 -5.11 6.15
N LYS A 191 14.73 -4.25 6.75
CA LYS A 191 15.48 -3.19 6.04
C LYS A 191 16.73 -3.75 5.33
N ILE A 192 16.56 -4.76 4.48
CA ILE A 192 17.63 -5.43 3.70
C ILE A 192 17.33 -5.45 2.19
N GLY A 193 16.78 -4.37 1.62
CA GLY A 193 16.60 -4.30 0.18
C GLY A 193 17.90 -4.45 -0.62
N SER A 194 17.78 -4.77 -1.90
CA SER A 194 18.96 -5.12 -2.75
C SER A 194 20.04 -4.03 -2.77
N LEU A 195 19.66 -2.76 -2.93
CA LEU A 195 20.60 -1.66 -2.90
C LEU A 195 21.15 -1.41 -1.49
N ARG A 196 20.27 -1.37 -0.49
CA ARG A 196 20.68 -1.16 0.91
C ARG A 196 21.70 -2.22 1.35
N LEU A 197 21.46 -3.49 1.04
CA LEU A 197 22.36 -4.59 1.35
C LEU A 197 23.73 -4.40 0.69
N ARG A 198 23.73 -3.97 -0.58
CA ARG A 198 24.97 -3.66 -1.31
C ARG A 198 25.74 -2.51 -0.67
N GLU A 199 25.07 -1.40 -0.38
CA GLU A 199 25.70 -0.22 0.23
C GLU A 199 26.17 -0.47 1.67
N THR A 200 25.39 -1.23 2.47
CA THR A 200 25.74 -1.53 3.86
C THR A 200 26.98 -2.42 3.98
N LEU A 201 27.12 -3.41 3.10
CA LEU A 201 28.19 -4.40 3.17
C LEU A 201 29.32 -4.16 2.16
N GLY A 202 29.21 -3.14 1.31
CA GLY A 202 30.14 -2.91 0.20
C GLY A 202 31.62 -2.80 0.60
N GLU A 203 31.91 -2.20 1.76
CA GLU A 203 33.26 -2.08 2.29
C GLU A 203 33.90 -3.43 2.65
N LEU A 204 33.09 -4.47 2.88
CA LEU A 204 33.59 -5.82 3.20
C LEU A 204 34.01 -6.61 1.97
N GLU A 205 33.61 -6.18 0.76
CA GLU A 205 33.91 -6.89 -0.48
C GLU A 205 35.43 -7.06 -0.70
N SER A 206 36.24 -6.03 -0.36
CA SER A 206 37.71 -6.08 -0.46
C SER A 206 38.38 -6.76 0.74
N LYS A 207 37.63 -7.05 1.81
CA LYS A 207 38.18 -7.60 3.08
C LYS A 207 37.94 -9.10 3.25
N THR A 208 37.24 -9.75 2.32
CA THR A 208 36.91 -11.18 2.40
C THR A 208 37.04 -11.87 1.06
N LEU A 209 37.41 -13.17 1.11
CA LEU A 209 37.49 -14.03 -0.07
C LEU A 209 36.10 -14.55 -0.54
N ASP A 210 35.11 -14.59 0.34
CA ASP A 210 33.75 -15.04 0.01
C ASP A 210 32.71 -14.00 0.50
N PHE A 211 32.67 -12.87 -0.20
CA PHE A 211 31.71 -11.81 0.07
C PHE A 211 30.24 -12.25 -0.03
N PRO A 212 29.83 -13.12 -0.97
CA PRO A 212 28.48 -13.68 -0.99
C PRO A 212 28.12 -14.43 0.30
N ALA A 213 29.04 -15.18 0.92
CA ALA A 213 28.76 -15.87 2.18
C ALA A 213 28.51 -14.89 3.34
N ILE A 214 29.23 -13.77 3.40
CA ILE A 214 29.00 -12.72 4.39
C ILE A 214 27.61 -12.10 4.21
N MET A 215 27.22 -11.82 2.95
CA MET A 215 25.86 -11.34 2.66
C MET A 215 24.79 -12.34 3.09
N GLU A 216 24.97 -13.64 2.81
CA GLU A 216 24.03 -14.69 3.20
C GLU A 216 23.84 -14.75 4.72
N GLN A 217 24.92 -14.72 5.50
CA GLN A 217 24.88 -14.69 6.96
C GLN A 217 24.13 -13.45 7.47
N PHE A 218 24.37 -12.28 6.88
CA PHE A 218 23.69 -11.06 7.24
C PHE A 218 22.19 -11.12 6.93
N ILE A 219 21.82 -11.65 5.74
CA ILE A 219 20.42 -11.84 5.33
C ILE A 219 19.73 -12.81 6.30
N GLU A 220 20.31 -13.97 6.60
CA GLU A 220 19.73 -14.97 7.51
C GLU A 220 19.49 -14.39 8.90
N ASN A 221 20.44 -13.59 9.42
CA ASN A 221 20.26 -12.91 10.71
C ASN A 221 19.10 -11.91 10.67
N LYS A 222 19.03 -11.06 9.64
CA LYS A 222 17.99 -10.04 9.51
C LYS A 222 16.60 -10.60 9.20
N LEU A 223 16.51 -11.82 8.69
CA LEU A 223 15.25 -12.52 8.41
C LEU A 223 14.87 -13.53 9.49
N TYR A 224 15.57 -13.57 10.63
CA TYR A 224 15.37 -14.59 11.67
C TYR A 224 13.92 -14.65 12.19
N SER A 225 13.32 -13.49 12.52
CA SER A 225 11.92 -13.41 12.98
C SER A 225 10.92 -13.89 11.91
N ILE A 226 11.15 -13.48 10.67
CA ILE A 226 10.33 -13.91 9.54
C ILE A 226 10.46 -15.43 9.33
N LYS A 227 11.70 -15.95 9.36
CA LYS A 227 11.98 -17.37 9.19
C LYS A 227 11.25 -18.20 10.23
N SER A 228 11.33 -17.85 11.51
CA SER A 228 10.67 -18.61 12.60
C SER A 228 9.14 -18.70 12.42
N THR A 229 8.54 -17.70 11.77
CA THR A 229 7.10 -17.69 11.48
C THR A 229 6.73 -18.56 10.28
N ILE A 230 7.56 -18.55 9.21
CA ILE A 230 7.18 -19.16 7.93
C ILE A 230 7.69 -20.59 7.73
N GLU A 231 8.75 -21.03 8.45
CA GLU A 231 9.44 -22.32 8.20
C GLU A 231 8.57 -23.56 8.40
N ASN A 232 7.54 -23.46 9.25
CA ASN A 232 6.61 -24.56 9.56
C ASN A 232 5.31 -24.49 8.76
N LEU A 233 5.18 -23.52 7.83
CA LEU A 233 4.00 -23.35 7.02
C LEU A 233 4.18 -23.98 5.62
N ASN A 234 3.09 -24.50 5.09
CA ASN A 234 3.07 -25.08 3.74
C ASN A 234 2.44 -24.10 2.77
N PHE A 235 3.24 -23.57 1.86
CA PHE A 235 2.78 -22.63 0.86
C PHE A 235 2.47 -23.34 -0.46
N GLU A 236 1.28 -23.08 -1.00
CA GLU A 236 0.90 -23.52 -2.34
C GLU A 236 1.74 -22.79 -3.41
N CYS A 237 2.08 -21.53 -3.13
CA CYS A 237 2.80 -20.68 -4.07
C CYS A 237 3.72 -19.69 -3.35
N LEU A 238 4.92 -19.48 -3.89
CA LEU A 238 5.80 -18.36 -3.59
C LEU A 238 5.68 -17.32 -4.72
N VAL A 239 5.15 -16.15 -4.39
CA VAL A 239 5.07 -15.00 -5.31
C VAL A 239 6.24 -14.07 -5.05
N GLY A 240 7.07 -13.85 -6.04
CA GLY A 240 8.20 -12.94 -5.99
C GLY A 240 7.89 -11.62 -6.69
N LEU A 241 8.26 -10.51 -6.04
CA LEU A 241 8.17 -9.15 -6.56
C LEU A 241 9.51 -8.44 -6.39
N GLY A 242 9.76 -7.45 -7.23
CA GLY A 242 10.96 -6.62 -7.18
C GLY A 242 11.63 -6.45 -8.52
N GLY A 243 12.45 -5.41 -8.64
CA GLY A 243 13.02 -5.00 -9.92
C GLY A 243 13.90 -6.06 -10.56
N GLU A 244 14.78 -6.66 -9.79
CA GLU A 244 15.79 -7.61 -10.26
C GLU A 244 15.20 -8.97 -10.61
N LEU A 245 14.08 -9.39 -10.01
CA LEU A 245 13.46 -10.69 -10.30
C LEU A 245 13.00 -10.83 -11.74
N LYS A 246 12.51 -9.75 -12.35
CA LYS A 246 12.16 -9.74 -13.78
C LYS A 246 13.40 -9.91 -14.67
N THR A 247 14.53 -9.36 -14.26
CA THR A 247 15.81 -9.56 -14.95
C THR A 247 16.30 -10.99 -14.79
N ILE A 248 16.24 -11.56 -13.60
CA ILE A 248 16.55 -12.97 -13.31
C ILE A 248 15.72 -13.89 -14.21
N TRP A 249 14.41 -13.65 -14.30
CA TRP A 249 13.51 -14.42 -15.17
C TRP A 249 13.90 -14.30 -16.66
N LYS A 250 14.22 -13.10 -17.15
CA LYS A 250 14.67 -12.89 -18.54
C LYS A 250 15.96 -13.65 -18.83
N ILE A 251 16.94 -13.63 -17.93
CA ILE A 251 18.21 -14.35 -18.05
C ILE A 251 17.97 -15.86 -18.14
N ILE A 252 17.14 -16.41 -17.25
CA ILE A 252 16.80 -17.84 -17.25
C ILE A 252 16.09 -18.23 -18.53
N ARG A 253 15.10 -17.44 -18.94
CA ARG A 253 14.31 -17.70 -20.16
C ARG A 253 15.16 -17.64 -21.43
N ALA A 254 16.11 -16.72 -21.53
CA ALA A 254 17.02 -16.63 -22.67
C ALA A 254 17.88 -17.89 -22.84
N LYS A 255 18.25 -18.54 -21.73
CA LYS A 255 18.97 -19.83 -21.75
C LYS A 255 18.08 -21.02 -22.09
N SER A 256 16.76 -20.95 -21.79
CA SER A 256 15.81 -22.06 -21.98
C SER A 256 15.18 -22.10 -23.39
N ASN A 257 15.38 -21.09 -24.23
CA ASN A 257 14.78 -21.02 -25.57
C ASN A 257 15.30 -22.08 -26.57
N SER A 258 16.09 -23.04 -26.12
CA SER A 258 16.49 -24.21 -26.91
C SER A 258 15.52 -25.40 -26.86
N ASN A 259 14.50 -25.40 -26.01
CA ASN A 259 13.54 -26.50 -25.93
C ASN A 259 12.09 -26.01 -25.71
N ASN A 260 11.26 -26.23 -26.74
CA ASN A 260 9.82 -26.06 -26.78
C ASN A 260 9.11 -26.78 -25.61
N GLN A 261 8.70 -26.06 -24.57
CA GLN A 261 7.61 -26.52 -23.71
C GLN A 261 6.69 -25.33 -23.35
N LYS A 262 5.56 -25.27 -24.07
CA LYS A 262 4.40 -24.44 -23.73
C LYS A 262 3.70 -25.07 -22.53
N HIS A 263 3.93 -24.57 -21.33
CA HIS A 263 3.04 -24.75 -20.18
C HIS A 263 2.51 -23.40 -19.75
N PHE A 264 1.28 -23.13 -20.11
CA PHE A 264 0.55 -21.91 -19.80
C PHE A 264 -0.36 -22.14 -18.59
N LEU A 265 -0.02 -21.53 -17.46
CA LEU A 265 -1.04 -20.92 -16.60
C LEU A 265 -1.42 -19.59 -17.26
N LYS A 266 -2.64 -19.11 -17.13
CA LYS A 266 -3.22 -17.96 -17.85
C LYS A 266 -2.43 -16.65 -17.79
N ASP A 267 -1.32 -16.57 -16.96
CA ASP A 267 -0.29 -15.52 -16.95
C ASP A 267 1.05 -16.10 -16.44
N GLY A 268 1.53 -17.19 -17.01
CA GLY A 268 2.53 -18.10 -16.49
C GLY A 268 3.98 -17.62 -16.52
N ASN A 269 4.29 -16.49 -15.91
CA ASN A 269 5.67 -16.11 -15.66
C ASN A 269 6.11 -16.69 -14.31
N PHE A 270 6.86 -17.77 -14.36
CA PHE A 270 7.46 -18.38 -13.16
C PHE A 270 8.91 -18.77 -13.42
N ILE A 271 9.66 -18.93 -12.35
CA ILE A 271 11.02 -19.49 -12.34
C ILE A 271 10.95 -20.82 -11.60
N LYS A 272 11.41 -21.91 -12.24
CA LYS A 272 11.59 -23.20 -11.57
C LYS A 272 12.73 -23.11 -10.57
N ARG A 273 12.60 -23.80 -9.44
CA ARG A 273 13.64 -23.85 -8.40
C ARG A 273 14.99 -24.32 -8.97
N GLU A 274 15.00 -25.33 -9.83
CA GLU A 274 16.21 -25.87 -10.42
C GLU A 274 16.96 -24.83 -11.25
N ASP A 275 16.22 -24.10 -12.12
CA ASP A 275 16.79 -23.05 -12.98
C ASP A 275 17.32 -21.89 -12.14
N PHE A 276 16.58 -21.50 -11.10
CA PHE A 276 17.04 -20.48 -10.16
C PHE A 276 18.32 -20.91 -9.44
N MET A 277 18.39 -22.15 -8.96
CA MET A 277 19.57 -22.67 -8.24
C MET A 277 20.80 -22.77 -9.14
N GLN A 278 20.62 -23.08 -10.43
CA GLN A 278 21.73 -23.04 -11.39
C GLN A 278 22.26 -21.62 -11.57
N LEU A 279 21.35 -20.65 -11.75
CA LEU A 279 21.73 -19.24 -11.89
C LEU A 279 22.41 -18.71 -10.61
N TYR A 280 21.86 -19.02 -9.42
CA TYR A 280 22.43 -18.68 -8.13
C TYR A 280 23.90 -19.17 -8.01
N LYS A 281 24.16 -20.47 -8.28
CA LYS A 281 25.52 -21.03 -8.22
C LYS A 281 26.48 -20.34 -9.18
N HIS A 282 25.99 -19.87 -10.32
CA HIS A 282 26.81 -19.21 -11.31
C HIS A 282 27.13 -17.76 -10.92
N ILE A 283 26.10 -16.96 -10.58
CA ILE A 283 26.26 -15.55 -10.21
C ILE A 283 27.04 -15.37 -8.91
N ARG A 284 26.91 -16.30 -7.95
CA ARG A 284 27.64 -16.26 -6.67
C ARG A 284 29.17 -16.23 -6.85
N ARG A 285 29.67 -16.70 -8.00
CA ARG A 285 31.12 -16.80 -8.32
C ARG A 285 31.63 -15.71 -9.26
N MET A 286 30.75 -14.78 -9.67
CA MET A 286 31.02 -13.77 -10.66
C MET A 286 31.22 -12.40 -10.03
N THR A 287 32.14 -11.59 -10.61
CA THR A 287 32.21 -10.16 -10.34
C THR A 287 31.08 -9.41 -11.06
N ASN A 288 30.81 -8.16 -10.65
CA ASN A 288 29.78 -7.32 -11.29
C ASN A 288 30.08 -7.12 -12.80
N ASP A 289 31.35 -6.98 -13.19
CA ASP A 289 31.74 -6.86 -14.60
C ASP A 289 31.48 -8.16 -15.37
N GLN A 290 31.80 -9.32 -14.79
CA GLN A 290 31.51 -10.62 -15.39
C GLN A 290 29.98 -10.80 -15.57
N ILE A 291 29.16 -10.43 -14.58
CA ILE A 291 27.69 -10.46 -14.68
C ILE A 291 27.23 -9.56 -15.83
N ARG A 292 27.75 -8.34 -15.89
CA ARG A 292 27.41 -7.37 -16.94
C ARG A 292 27.70 -7.92 -18.34
N PHE A 293 28.91 -8.42 -18.57
CA PHE A 293 29.28 -8.93 -19.88
C PHE A 293 28.57 -10.22 -20.25
N THR A 294 28.43 -11.16 -19.30
CA THR A 294 27.81 -12.47 -19.56
C THR A 294 26.31 -12.35 -19.88
N TYR A 295 25.59 -11.45 -19.20
CA TYR A 295 24.14 -11.34 -19.32
C TYR A 295 23.67 -10.08 -20.07
N GLY A 296 24.57 -9.23 -20.55
CA GLY A 296 24.22 -8.02 -21.30
C GLY A 296 23.40 -7.00 -20.49
N VAL A 297 23.59 -6.96 -19.16
CA VAL A 297 22.87 -6.04 -18.27
C VAL A 297 23.68 -4.79 -17.99
N SER A 298 23.03 -3.70 -17.57
CA SER A 298 23.74 -2.50 -17.13
C SER A 298 24.51 -2.75 -15.84
N TYR A 299 25.56 -1.97 -15.57
CA TYR A 299 26.35 -2.07 -14.34
C TYR A 299 25.46 -1.96 -13.08
N LYS A 300 24.53 -1.00 -13.06
CA LYS A 300 23.55 -0.85 -11.96
C LYS A 300 22.70 -2.09 -11.71
N VAL A 301 22.31 -2.81 -12.75
CA VAL A 301 21.56 -4.05 -12.61
C VAL A 301 22.48 -5.17 -12.12
N ALA A 302 23.70 -5.26 -12.63
CA ALA A 302 24.67 -6.27 -12.22
C ALA A 302 24.98 -6.21 -10.72
N GLU A 303 25.18 -5.00 -10.18
CA GLU A 303 25.42 -4.77 -8.74
C GLU A 303 24.28 -5.26 -7.84
N LEU A 304 23.04 -5.23 -8.33
CA LEU A 304 21.84 -5.59 -7.56
C LEU A 304 21.38 -7.04 -7.77
N LEU A 305 21.91 -7.72 -8.79
CA LEU A 305 21.54 -9.11 -9.07
C LEU A 305 21.97 -10.07 -7.96
N LEU A 306 23.22 -9.97 -7.50
CA LEU A 306 23.73 -10.85 -6.45
C LEU A 306 22.91 -10.68 -5.14
N PRO A 307 22.74 -9.47 -4.55
CA PRO A 307 21.91 -9.29 -3.37
C PRO A 307 20.48 -9.84 -3.53
N SER A 308 19.85 -9.60 -4.68
CA SER A 308 18.48 -10.06 -4.94
C SER A 308 18.39 -11.58 -5.02
N ILE A 309 19.33 -12.22 -5.69
CA ILE A 309 19.41 -13.70 -5.79
C ILE A 309 19.63 -14.32 -4.41
N LEU A 310 20.50 -13.77 -3.58
CA LEU A 310 20.75 -14.28 -2.22
C LEU A 310 19.51 -14.19 -1.34
N ILE A 311 18.75 -13.08 -1.41
CA ILE A 311 17.50 -12.93 -0.67
C ILE A 311 16.47 -13.96 -1.14
N PHE A 312 16.20 -14.10 -2.45
CA PHE A 312 15.26 -15.11 -2.94
C PHE A 312 15.71 -16.55 -2.68
N HIS A 313 17.03 -16.82 -2.71
CA HIS A 313 17.59 -18.11 -2.32
C HIS A 313 17.23 -18.45 -0.87
N CYS A 314 17.35 -17.49 0.05
CA CYS A 314 16.96 -17.69 1.45
C CYS A 314 15.48 -18.09 1.57
N PHE A 315 14.56 -17.41 0.89
CA PHE A 315 13.13 -17.76 0.91
C PHE A 315 12.83 -19.11 0.24
N LEU A 316 13.49 -19.45 -0.86
CA LEU A 316 13.37 -20.78 -1.47
C LEU A 316 13.84 -21.88 -0.53
N LYS A 317 14.92 -21.66 0.23
CA LYS A 317 15.46 -22.61 1.22
C LYS A 317 14.45 -22.85 2.33
N ILE A 318 13.84 -21.79 2.88
CA ILE A 318 12.87 -21.86 3.98
C ILE A 318 11.57 -22.53 3.53
N THR A 319 10.97 -22.07 2.43
CA THR A 319 9.63 -22.51 1.99
C THR A 319 9.61 -23.84 1.26
N LYS A 320 10.76 -24.32 0.80
CA LYS A 320 10.88 -25.51 -0.08
C LYS A 320 10.03 -25.43 -1.35
N SER A 321 9.58 -24.24 -1.73
CA SER A 321 8.73 -24.02 -2.91
C SER A 321 9.40 -24.51 -4.19
N LYS A 322 8.62 -25.10 -5.10
CA LYS A 322 9.11 -25.63 -6.40
C LYS A 322 9.34 -24.54 -7.42
N ASN A 323 8.58 -23.46 -7.32
CA ASN A 323 8.60 -22.35 -8.28
C ASN A 323 8.46 -21.00 -7.57
N ILE A 324 8.97 -19.92 -8.20
CA ILE A 324 8.67 -18.54 -7.86
C ILE A 324 7.74 -18.01 -8.95
N GLN A 325 6.53 -17.63 -8.61
CA GLN A 325 5.61 -16.93 -9.54
C GLN A 325 5.98 -15.45 -9.61
N ILE A 326 5.92 -14.88 -10.80
CA ILE A 326 6.31 -13.49 -11.06
C ILE A 326 5.13 -12.75 -11.68
N PRO A 327 4.33 -12.04 -10.92
CA PRO A 327 3.32 -11.16 -11.47
C PRO A 327 3.99 -10.06 -12.30
N MET A 328 3.58 -9.92 -13.57
CA MET A 328 4.09 -8.85 -14.44
C MET A 328 3.42 -7.51 -14.11
N THR A 329 3.58 -7.11 -12.86
CA THR A 329 3.00 -5.90 -12.32
C THR A 329 4.07 -4.96 -11.76
N SER A 330 3.68 -3.76 -11.31
CA SER A 330 4.55 -2.74 -10.73
C SER A 330 3.75 -1.78 -9.85
N LEU A 331 4.44 -1.06 -8.96
CA LEU A 331 3.86 0.00 -8.14
C LEU A 331 3.06 1.02 -8.97
N ARG A 332 3.61 1.45 -10.13
CA ARG A 332 2.92 2.36 -11.06
C ARG A 332 1.59 1.79 -11.58
N LYS A 333 1.52 0.50 -11.89
CA LYS A 333 0.24 -0.12 -12.28
C LYS A 333 -0.79 -0.06 -11.16
N GLY A 334 -0.38 -0.29 -9.90
CA GLY A 334 -1.27 -0.14 -8.75
C GLY A 334 -1.79 1.28 -8.59
N ILE A 335 -0.93 2.29 -8.78
CA ILE A 335 -1.32 3.69 -8.77
C ILE A 335 -2.27 4.02 -9.93
N LEU A 336 -2.02 3.51 -11.14
CA LEU A 336 -2.92 3.72 -12.27
C LEU A 336 -4.29 3.08 -12.03
N TYR A 337 -4.36 1.90 -11.43
CA TYR A 337 -5.63 1.28 -11.03
C TYR A 337 -6.37 2.10 -9.98
N ASP A 338 -5.63 2.67 -9.00
CA ASP A 338 -6.19 3.55 -7.98
C ASP A 338 -6.82 4.81 -8.61
N LEU A 339 -6.08 5.48 -9.49
CA LEU A 339 -6.59 6.64 -10.24
C LEU A 339 -7.79 6.30 -11.14
N ALA A 340 -7.79 5.12 -11.75
CA ALA A 340 -8.89 4.66 -12.59
C ALA A 340 -10.18 4.42 -11.77
N GLU A 341 -10.06 3.80 -10.60
CA GLU A 341 -11.18 3.57 -9.69
C GLU A 341 -11.78 4.91 -9.19
N ASP A 342 -10.92 5.92 -8.94
CA ASP A 342 -11.37 7.25 -8.54
C ASP A 342 -12.12 7.98 -9.65
N LEU A 343 -11.69 7.84 -10.91
CA LEU A 343 -12.28 8.53 -12.05
C LEU A 343 -13.57 7.88 -12.56
N LEU A 344 -13.69 6.57 -12.45
CA LEU A 344 -14.81 5.80 -13.00
C LEU A 344 -15.88 5.44 -11.96
N ASP A 345 -15.67 5.83 -10.69
CA ASP A 345 -16.55 5.50 -9.56
C ASP A 345 -16.92 4.00 -9.46
N ILE A 346 -15.91 3.15 -9.66
CA ILE A 346 -16.06 1.71 -9.80
C ILE A 346 -16.29 1.05 -8.44
N ASN A 347 -17.20 0.06 -8.39
CA ASN A 347 -17.47 -0.78 -7.20
C ASN A 347 -16.24 -1.54 -6.64
N LYS A 348 -15.11 -1.55 -7.34
CA LYS A 348 -13.84 -2.17 -6.90
C LYS A 348 -13.18 -1.47 -5.70
N LYS A 349 -13.58 -0.24 -5.36
CA LYS A 349 -13.16 0.40 -4.10
C LYS A 349 -13.48 -0.47 -2.88
N LYS A 350 -14.62 -1.18 -2.87
CA LYS A 350 -14.98 -2.11 -1.80
C LYS A 350 -14.00 -3.27 -1.67
N GLU A 351 -13.51 -3.83 -2.78
CA GLU A 351 -12.49 -4.89 -2.74
C GLU A 351 -11.17 -4.39 -2.17
N SER A 352 -10.76 -3.18 -2.54
CA SER A 352 -9.54 -2.55 -2.02
C SER A 352 -9.64 -2.27 -0.51
N GLN A 353 -10.81 -1.85 -0.02
CA GLN A 353 -11.06 -1.68 1.42
C GLN A 353 -10.97 -3.01 2.19
N ASN A 354 -11.38 -4.14 1.58
CA ASN A 354 -11.28 -5.45 2.22
C ASN A 354 -9.83 -5.83 2.59
N TYR A 355 -8.82 -5.38 1.82
CA TYR A 355 -7.40 -5.62 2.18
C TYR A 355 -6.99 -4.80 3.39
N ILE A 356 -7.46 -3.56 3.51
CA ILE A 356 -7.21 -2.72 4.69
C ILE A 356 -7.83 -3.41 5.91
N ILE A 357 -9.12 -3.73 5.86
CA ILE A 357 -9.85 -4.33 6.97
C ILE A 357 -9.30 -5.71 7.33
N SER A 358 -8.85 -6.53 6.36
CA SER A 358 -8.19 -7.79 6.67
C SER A 358 -6.87 -7.61 7.43
N SER A 359 -6.12 -6.54 7.15
CA SER A 359 -4.91 -6.21 7.90
C SER A 359 -5.22 -5.73 9.33
N VAL A 360 -6.34 -5.05 9.52
CA VAL A 360 -6.83 -4.61 10.84
C VAL A 360 -7.24 -5.82 11.68
N TRP A 361 -8.02 -6.74 11.12
CA TRP A 361 -8.40 -7.98 11.81
C TRP A 361 -7.20 -8.87 12.12
N TYR A 362 -6.15 -8.89 11.27
CA TYR A 362 -4.89 -9.54 11.60
C TYR A 362 -4.26 -8.95 12.86
N ILE A 363 -4.24 -7.61 13.00
CA ILE A 363 -3.72 -6.93 14.19
C ILE A 363 -4.59 -7.28 15.40
N ALA A 364 -5.91 -7.22 15.26
CA ALA A 364 -6.87 -7.60 16.28
C ALA A 364 -6.64 -9.04 16.81
N GLU A 365 -6.43 -10.00 15.90
CA GLU A 365 -6.08 -11.39 16.26
C GLU A 365 -4.74 -11.50 16.99
N LYS A 366 -3.71 -10.76 16.53
CA LYS A 366 -2.39 -10.74 17.13
C LYS A 366 -2.43 -10.28 18.60
N TYR A 367 -3.27 -9.30 18.90
CA TYR A 367 -3.45 -8.75 20.24
C TYR A 367 -4.61 -9.38 21.02
N ARG A 368 -5.19 -10.48 20.53
CA ARG A 368 -6.20 -11.33 21.21
C ARG A 368 -7.43 -10.57 21.68
N ILE A 369 -7.90 -9.58 20.91
CA ILE A 369 -9.13 -8.85 21.26
C ILE A 369 -10.37 -9.74 21.18
N ASN A 370 -11.43 -9.37 21.90
CA ASN A 370 -12.74 -10.00 21.78
C ASN A 370 -13.35 -9.70 20.42
N LYS A 371 -13.27 -10.66 19.48
CA LYS A 371 -13.73 -10.47 18.09
C LYS A 371 -15.22 -10.18 17.97
N LYS A 372 -16.04 -10.78 18.85
CA LYS A 372 -17.48 -10.59 18.81
C LYS A 372 -17.84 -9.17 19.19
N HIS A 373 -17.34 -8.72 20.33
CA HIS A 373 -17.51 -7.36 20.81
C HIS A 373 -16.99 -6.34 19.76
N ALA A 374 -15.76 -6.47 19.28
CA ALA A 374 -15.19 -5.56 18.29
C ALA A 374 -16.02 -5.49 17.00
N ALA A 375 -16.52 -6.62 16.50
CA ALA A 375 -17.39 -6.65 15.31
C ALA A 375 -18.76 -6.03 15.57
N PHE A 376 -19.28 -6.18 16.78
CA PHE A 376 -20.54 -5.57 17.18
C PHE A 376 -20.41 -4.03 17.30
N VAL A 377 -19.38 -3.55 17.99
CA VAL A 377 -19.07 -2.12 18.12
C VAL A 377 -18.82 -1.50 16.74
N GLU A 378 -18.07 -2.18 15.85
CA GLU A 378 -17.88 -1.79 14.45
C GLU A 378 -19.25 -1.59 13.76
N LYS A 379 -20.13 -2.57 13.84
CA LYS A 379 -21.47 -2.54 13.22
C LYS A 379 -22.30 -1.36 13.72
N ILE A 380 -22.36 -1.15 15.03
CA ILE A 380 -23.14 -0.07 15.66
C ILE A 380 -22.54 1.30 15.32
N ALA A 381 -21.21 1.48 15.45
CA ALA A 381 -20.54 2.72 15.12
C ALA A 381 -20.76 3.15 13.67
N LEU A 382 -20.63 2.22 12.72
CA LEU A 382 -20.90 2.49 11.31
C LEU A 382 -22.37 2.78 11.04
N SER A 383 -23.31 2.13 11.74
CA SER A 383 -24.73 2.42 11.65
C SER A 383 -25.05 3.85 12.13
N ILE A 384 -24.46 4.29 13.26
CA ILE A 384 -24.60 5.66 13.75
C ILE A 384 -24.01 6.64 12.73
N PHE A 385 -22.79 6.40 12.24
CA PHE A 385 -22.12 7.25 11.25
C PHE A 385 -22.98 7.44 10.00
N ASP A 386 -23.45 6.34 9.39
CA ASP A 386 -24.18 6.37 8.14
C ASP A 386 -25.53 7.09 8.29
N GLN A 387 -26.22 6.94 9.43
CA GLN A 387 -27.50 7.59 9.72
C GLN A 387 -27.36 9.06 10.15
N THR A 388 -26.20 9.47 10.69
CA THR A 388 -25.91 10.86 11.08
C THR A 388 -25.13 11.65 10.04
N LYS A 389 -24.95 11.12 8.82
CA LYS A 389 -24.16 11.74 7.73
C LYS A 389 -24.56 13.19 7.40
N LYS A 390 -25.86 13.53 7.58
CA LYS A 390 -26.35 14.90 7.38
C LYS A 390 -25.85 15.88 8.44
N LEU A 391 -25.57 15.42 9.67
CA LEU A 391 -25.07 16.23 10.78
C LEU A 391 -23.58 16.50 10.62
N HIS A 392 -22.77 15.48 10.46
CA HIS A 392 -21.30 15.59 10.47
C HIS A 392 -20.69 15.86 9.09
N LYS A 393 -21.35 15.53 7.97
CA LYS A 393 -20.88 15.74 6.58
C LYS A 393 -19.50 15.12 6.27
N LEU A 394 -19.03 14.15 7.07
CA LEU A 394 -17.79 13.42 6.83
C LEU A 394 -17.96 12.41 5.68
N GLY A 395 -16.83 12.02 5.05
CA GLY A 395 -16.79 11.18 3.88
C GLY A 395 -16.42 9.72 4.16
N GLU A 396 -16.14 8.98 3.07
CA GLU A 396 -15.79 7.56 3.14
C GLU A 396 -14.42 7.31 3.81
N LYS A 397 -13.52 8.28 3.77
CA LYS A 397 -12.21 8.18 4.41
C LYS A 397 -12.35 8.21 5.95
N GLU A 398 -13.15 9.13 6.45
CA GLU A 398 -13.43 9.26 7.88
C GLU A 398 -14.26 8.07 8.39
N ARG A 399 -15.19 7.55 7.57
CA ARG A 399 -15.90 6.30 7.84
C ARG A 399 -14.95 5.12 8.02
N LEU A 400 -13.89 5.03 7.18
CA LEU A 400 -12.87 4.00 7.31
C LEU A 400 -12.03 4.18 8.59
N TYR A 401 -11.71 5.40 8.99
CA TYR A 401 -11.03 5.65 10.28
C TYR A 401 -11.86 5.15 11.46
N LEU A 402 -13.17 5.47 11.47
CA LEU A 402 -14.09 4.96 12.50
C LEU A 402 -14.13 3.43 12.50
N GLN A 403 -14.25 2.80 11.33
CA GLN A 403 -14.27 1.35 11.20
C GLN A 403 -13.04 0.71 11.81
N VAL A 404 -11.85 1.22 11.46
CA VAL A 404 -10.57 0.71 11.98
C VAL A 404 -10.44 0.96 13.48
N ALA A 405 -10.83 2.15 13.95
CA ALA A 405 -10.81 2.47 15.38
C ALA A 405 -11.76 1.56 16.17
N SER A 406 -12.97 1.30 15.66
CA SER A 406 -13.94 0.40 16.31
C SER A 406 -13.45 -1.05 16.42
N ILE A 407 -12.69 -1.55 15.43
CA ILE A 407 -12.11 -2.89 15.51
C ILE A 407 -10.95 -2.95 16.52
N LEU A 408 -10.17 -1.87 16.67
CA LEU A 408 -8.94 -1.86 17.44
C LEU A 408 -9.03 -1.08 18.77
N HIS A 409 -10.20 -0.57 19.16
CA HIS A 409 -10.32 0.30 20.36
C HIS A 409 -9.75 -0.35 21.61
N ASP A 410 -9.95 -1.66 21.76
CA ASP A 410 -9.57 -2.47 22.92
C ASP A 410 -8.20 -3.18 22.79
N VAL A 411 -7.44 -2.93 21.71
CA VAL A 411 -6.15 -3.61 21.48
C VAL A 411 -5.15 -3.38 22.62
N GLY A 412 -5.31 -2.33 23.37
CA GLY A 412 -4.48 -1.96 24.52
C GLY A 412 -4.68 -2.83 25.74
N ILE A 413 -5.83 -3.53 25.90
CA ILE A 413 -6.10 -4.48 26.99
C ILE A 413 -5.01 -5.56 27.05
N PHE A 414 -4.44 -5.94 25.91
CA PHE A 414 -3.33 -6.90 25.83
C PHE A 414 -2.10 -6.47 26.65
N VAL A 415 -1.88 -5.17 26.83
CA VAL A 415 -0.73 -4.59 27.55
C VAL A 415 -1.12 -4.21 28.97
N ASP A 416 -2.21 -3.44 29.13
CA ASP A 416 -2.68 -2.95 30.43
C ASP A 416 -4.19 -2.67 30.35
N ALA A 417 -4.97 -3.46 31.10
CA ALA A 417 -6.42 -3.33 31.13
C ALA A 417 -6.89 -1.99 31.74
N CYS A 418 -6.18 -1.44 32.71
CA CYS A 418 -6.57 -0.20 33.38
C CYS A 418 -6.34 1.04 32.49
N ASN A 419 -5.24 1.06 31.72
CA ASN A 419 -4.86 2.15 30.84
C ASN A 419 -5.01 1.78 29.35
N HIS A 420 -5.91 0.85 29.04
CA HIS A 420 -6.04 0.28 27.68
C HIS A 420 -6.26 1.33 26.60
N CYS A 421 -6.97 2.41 26.88
CA CYS A 421 -7.21 3.49 25.92
C CYS A 421 -5.89 4.12 25.42
N ILE A 422 -4.96 4.45 26.33
CA ILE A 422 -3.64 5.00 26.00
C ILE A 422 -2.78 3.93 25.31
N GLN A 423 -2.86 2.68 25.76
CA GLN A 423 -2.13 1.58 25.13
C GLN A 423 -2.67 1.26 23.73
N SER A 424 -3.98 1.36 23.50
CA SER A 424 -4.58 1.26 22.18
C SER A 424 -4.04 2.32 21.22
N TYR A 425 -3.97 3.58 21.68
CA TYR A 425 -3.33 4.66 20.93
C TYR A 425 -1.88 4.30 20.56
N ASN A 426 -1.07 3.90 21.55
CA ASN A 426 0.35 3.56 21.33
C ASN A 426 0.52 2.40 20.36
N ILE A 427 -0.31 1.36 20.49
CA ILE A 427 -0.26 0.20 19.60
C ILE A 427 -0.65 0.61 18.18
N ILE A 428 -1.78 1.28 17.98
CA ILE A 428 -2.29 1.63 16.64
C ILE A 428 -1.30 2.53 15.90
N CYS A 429 -0.70 3.53 16.55
CA CYS A 429 0.31 4.40 15.95
C CYS A 429 1.53 3.64 15.41
N ASN A 430 1.85 2.48 15.98
CA ASN A 430 3.01 1.67 15.62
C ASN A 430 2.66 0.43 14.77
N GLN A 431 1.41 0.30 14.30
CA GLN A 431 1.03 -0.82 13.44
C GLN A 431 1.24 -0.52 11.94
N ASN A 432 1.35 -1.61 11.19
CA ASN A 432 1.46 -1.56 9.74
C ASN A 432 0.08 -1.85 9.11
N ILE A 433 -0.88 -0.92 9.24
CA ILE A 433 -2.19 -1.03 8.59
C ILE A 433 -2.01 -0.74 7.10
N ILE A 434 -2.38 -1.68 6.24
CA ILE A 434 -2.22 -1.56 4.79
C ILE A 434 -2.93 -0.29 4.29
N GLY A 435 -2.24 0.53 3.51
CA GLY A 435 -2.80 1.72 2.90
C GLY A 435 -2.88 2.96 3.79
N PHE A 436 -2.64 2.84 5.10
CA PHE A 436 -2.69 3.99 6.01
C PHE A 436 -1.37 4.75 5.98
N SER A 437 -1.46 6.07 5.86
CA SER A 437 -0.34 6.99 6.12
C SER A 437 -0.10 7.13 7.64
N ASP A 438 1.03 7.73 8.01
CA ASP A 438 1.33 8.01 9.42
C ASP A 438 0.27 8.96 10.03
N LYS A 439 -0.27 9.90 9.23
CA LYS A 439 -1.38 10.76 9.63
C LYS A 439 -2.67 9.97 9.86
N ASP A 440 -3.01 9.03 8.97
CA ASP A 440 -4.21 8.20 9.10
C ASP A 440 -4.14 7.34 10.37
N LEU A 441 -2.96 6.78 10.67
CA LEU A 441 -2.71 6.03 11.91
C LEU A 441 -2.90 6.91 13.15
N GLN A 442 -2.36 8.14 13.13
CA GLN A 442 -2.46 9.09 14.24
C GLN A 442 -3.91 9.50 14.51
N LEU A 443 -4.69 9.78 13.45
CA LEU A 443 -6.11 10.10 13.59
C LEU A 443 -6.91 8.92 14.16
N THR A 444 -6.73 7.74 13.58
CA THR A 444 -7.41 6.51 14.03
C THR A 444 -7.06 6.14 15.47
N ALA A 445 -5.79 6.29 15.84
CA ALA A 445 -5.32 6.05 17.20
C ALA A 445 -5.96 7.01 18.21
N ASN A 446 -6.07 8.31 17.86
CA ASN A 446 -6.77 9.28 18.70
C ASN A 446 -8.27 8.94 18.84
N ILE A 447 -8.94 8.51 17.76
CA ILE A 447 -10.35 8.09 17.81
C ILE A 447 -10.48 6.90 18.79
N ALA A 448 -9.65 5.88 18.64
CA ALA A 448 -9.64 4.72 19.53
C ALA A 448 -9.33 5.09 20.99
N ARG A 449 -8.43 6.05 21.25
CA ARG A 449 -8.09 6.50 22.59
C ARG A 449 -9.28 7.01 23.39
N TYR A 450 -10.22 7.68 22.73
CA TYR A 450 -11.34 8.35 23.40
C TYR A 450 -12.66 7.56 23.34
N HIS A 451 -12.59 6.24 23.22
CA HIS A 451 -13.79 5.39 23.17
C HIS A 451 -14.46 5.16 24.54
N SER A 452 -13.73 5.39 25.65
CA SER A 452 -14.19 5.14 27.01
C SER A 452 -14.38 6.47 27.82
N GLU A 453 -13.85 6.58 29.02
CA GLU A 453 -14.15 7.67 29.96
C GLU A 453 -13.64 9.05 29.51
N GLU A 454 -12.42 9.11 28.97
CA GLU A 454 -11.80 10.38 28.58
C GLU A 454 -12.44 10.97 27.31
N THR A 455 -12.42 12.30 27.22
CA THR A 455 -12.73 13.07 26.00
C THR A 455 -11.49 13.80 25.51
N PRO A 456 -11.40 14.17 24.22
CA PRO A 456 -10.28 14.95 23.69
C PRO A 456 -10.12 16.29 24.43
N LYS A 457 -8.89 16.57 24.94
CA LYS A 457 -8.56 17.82 25.65
C LYS A 457 -7.32 18.47 25.06
N GLN A 458 -7.24 19.79 25.13
CA GLN A 458 -6.06 20.56 24.69
C GLN A 458 -4.78 20.20 25.49
N SER A 459 -4.92 19.65 26.70
CA SER A 459 -3.80 19.14 27.51
C SER A 459 -3.22 17.81 26.99
N HIS A 460 -3.94 17.09 26.14
CA HIS A 460 -3.46 15.84 25.55
C HIS A 460 -2.55 16.15 24.36
N LYS A 461 -1.25 15.97 24.53
CA LYS A 461 -0.22 16.32 23.55
C LYS A 461 -0.51 15.76 22.16
N ASP A 462 -0.95 14.50 22.08
CA ASP A 462 -1.17 13.79 20.81
C ASP A 462 -2.41 14.28 20.04
N TYR A 463 -3.36 14.87 20.76
CA TYR A 463 -4.51 15.57 20.19
C TYR A 463 -4.17 17.04 19.88
N TYR A 464 -3.43 17.71 20.75
CA TYR A 464 -3.06 19.13 20.61
C TYR A 464 -2.31 19.42 19.31
N ILE A 465 -1.40 18.51 18.88
CA ILE A 465 -0.58 18.69 17.67
C ILE A 465 -1.37 18.56 16.35
N LEU A 466 -2.61 18.08 16.41
CA LEU A 466 -3.48 17.98 15.23
C LEU A 466 -3.93 19.36 14.75
N CYS A 467 -4.13 19.54 13.46
CA CYS A 467 -4.79 20.74 12.94
C CYS A 467 -6.28 20.75 13.33
N ASP A 468 -6.92 21.92 13.28
CA ASP A 468 -8.29 22.06 13.78
C ASP A 468 -9.30 21.19 13.06
N GLN A 469 -9.14 21.00 11.73
CA GLN A 469 -9.99 20.09 10.96
C GLN A 469 -9.84 18.63 11.43
N ASP A 470 -8.62 18.18 11.69
CA ASP A 470 -8.33 16.83 12.19
C ASP A 470 -8.86 16.65 13.62
N LYS A 471 -8.76 17.69 14.48
CA LYS A 471 -9.35 17.69 15.82
C LYS A 471 -10.85 17.51 15.78
N MET A 472 -11.54 18.22 14.89
CA MET A 472 -12.99 18.06 14.72
C MET A 472 -13.35 16.64 14.23
N THR A 473 -12.60 16.11 13.26
CA THR A 473 -12.79 14.75 12.78
C THR A 473 -12.64 13.73 13.93
N VAL A 474 -11.56 13.85 14.71
CA VAL A 474 -11.32 12.97 15.89
C VAL A 474 -12.47 13.10 16.89
N SER A 475 -12.89 14.32 17.23
CA SER A 475 -13.96 14.54 18.23
C SER A 475 -15.28 13.91 17.78
N ILE A 476 -15.70 14.13 16.52
CA ILE A 476 -16.92 13.56 15.96
C ILE A 476 -16.89 12.03 15.98
N LEU A 477 -15.79 11.45 15.47
CA LEU A 477 -15.68 9.99 15.35
C LEU A 477 -15.53 9.32 16.73
N SER A 478 -14.84 9.97 17.68
CA SER A 478 -14.76 9.50 19.05
C SER A 478 -16.11 9.54 19.76
N ALA A 479 -16.91 10.60 19.55
CA ALA A 479 -18.25 10.68 20.12
C ALA A 479 -19.16 9.54 19.61
N ILE A 480 -19.08 9.22 18.32
CA ILE A 480 -19.81 8.10 17.72
C ILE A 480 -19.32 6.76 18.30
N LEU A 481 -18.02 6.54 18.35
CA LEU A 481 -17.44 5.30 18.87
C LEU A 481 -17.80 5.09 20.34
N LYS A 482 -17.76 6.15 21.14
CA LYS A 482 -18.08 6.13 22.56
C LYS A 482 -19.53 5.72 22.84
N LEU A 483 -20.49 6.18 22.02
CA LEU A 483 -21.88 5.72 22.12
C LEU A 483 -22.03 4.27 21.64
N ALA A 484 -21.32 3.88 20.58
CA ALA A 484 -21.35 2.51 20.09
C ALA A 484 -20.81 1.51 21.12
N GLU A 485 -19.72 1.86 21.80
CA GLU A 485 -19.14 1.09 22.91
C GLU A 485 -20.12 1.01 24.10
N ALA A 486 -20.76 2.11 24.45
CA ALA A 486 -21.73 2.15 25.53
C ALA A 486 -22.90 1.19 25.31
N LEU A 487 -23.29 0.95 24.06
CA LEU A 487 -24.37 0.03 23.67
C LEU A 487 -24.00 -1.46 23.71
N ASP A 488 -22.75 -1.80 24.04
CA ASP A 488 -22.30 -3.19 24.27
C ASP A 488 -21.41 -3.32 25.50
N ILE A 489 -21.61 -2.49 26.50
CA ILE A 489 -20.83 -2.48 27.75
C ILE A 489 -20.82 -3.86 28.45
N SER A 490 -21.88 -4.65 28.27
CA SER A 490 -21.98 -6.00 28.79
C SER A 490 -21.21 -7.04 27.97
N HIS A 491 -20.76 -6.71 26.75
CA HIS A 491 -20.16 -7.62 25.76
C HIS A 491 -21.07 -8.80 25.37
N LEU A 492 -22.39 -8.60 25.38
CA LEU A 492 -23.40 -9.63 25.11
C LEU A 492 -24.12 -9.44 23.77
N GLU A 493 -23.79 -8.38 22.99
CA GLU A 493 -24.36 -8.11 21.65
C GLU A 493 -25.92 -8.07 21.64
N LYS A 494 -26.55 -7.54 22.70
CA LYS A 494 -28.00 -7.60 22.93
C LYS A 494 -28.83 -6.85 21.90
N ILE A 495 -28.28 -5.80 21.24
CA ILE A 495 -29.01 -4.94 20.32
C ILE A 495 -28.93 -5.52 18.90
N LYS A 496 -30.07 -5.93 18.35
CA LYS A 496 -30.18 -6.54 17.03
C LYS A 496 -30.19 -5.49 15.90
N GLU A 497 -30.92 -4.39 16.11
CA GLU A 497 -31.11 -3.32 15.14
C GLU A 497 -31.12 -1.96 15.83
N LEU A 498 -30.53 -0.96 15.16
CA LEU A 498 -30.49 0.43 15.57
C LEU A 498 -31.08 1.30 14.46
N LYS A 499 -32.12 2.09 14.77
CA LYS A 499 -32.67 3.12 13.88
C LYS A 499 -32.63 4.48 14.56
N LEU A 500 -32.11 5.49 13.86
CA LEU A 500 -32.08 6.86 14.35
C LEU A 500 -33.21 7.67 13.74
N THR A 501 -33.93 8.43 14.59
CA THR A 501 -34.92 9.42 14.17
C THR A 501 -34.60 10.75 14.84
N SER A 502 -34.62 11.85 14.08
CA SER A 502 -34.33 13.18 14.60
C SER A 502 -35.59 14.02 14.72
N ASP A 503 -35.76 14.71 15.85
CA ASP A 503 -36.76 15.75 16.03
C ASP A 503 -36.08 16.98 16.65
N LYS A 504 -35.95 18.07 15.84
CA LYS A 504 -35.26 19.30 16.20
C LYS A 504 -33.86 19.03 16.75
N ASP A 505 -33.64 19.27 18.04
CA ASP A 505 -32.35 19.14 18.73
C ASP A 505 -32.18 17.75 19.41
N LEU A 506 -33.14 16.84 19.18
CA LEU A 506 -33.12 15.48 19.74
C LEU A 506 -32.85 14.44 18.66
N LEU A 507 -32.04 13.45 19.01
CA LEU A 507 -31.73 12.29 18.16
C LEU A 507 -32.11 11.01 18.93
N TYR A 508 -33.19 10.38 18.53
CA TYR A 508 -33.67 9.16 19.18
C TYR A 508 -33.00 7.93 18.62
N PHE A 509 -32.45 7.13 19.50
CA PHE A 509 -31.84 5.83 19.23
C PHE A 509 -32.89 4.73 19.48
N ASN A 510 -33.64 4.36 18.45
CA ASN A 510 -34.63 3.30 18.55
C ASN A 510 -33.90 1.94 18.49
N LEU A 511 -33.75 1.30 19.64
CA LEU A 511 -33.05 0.04 19.81
C LEU A 511 -34.04 -1.13 19.76
N ASN A 512 -33.72 -2.16 18.99
CA ASN A 512 -34.45 -3.42 18.99
C ASN A 512 -33.62 -4.49 19.73
N SER A 513 -34.12 -4.91 20.92
CA SER A 513 -33.52 -5.95 21.74
C SER A 513 -34.61 -6.88 22.31
N GLU A 514 -34.29 -8.17 22.43
CA GLU A 514 -35.13 -9.13 23.14
C GLU A 514 -34.68 -9.33 24.61
N GLU A 515 -33.54 -8.74 24.96
CA GLU A 515 -32.92 -8.85 26.28
C GLU A 515 -33.04 -7.52 27.04
N ASP A 516 -32.83 -7.58 28.36
CA ASP A 516 -32.74 -6.39 29.20
C ASP A 516 -31.45 -5.59 28.89
N ILE A 517 -31.62 -4.32 28.54
CA ILE A 517 -30.54 -3.39 28.14
C ILE A 517 -30.33 -2.22 29.12
N VAL A 518 -30.85 -2.32 30.35
CA VAL A 518 -30.73 -1.25 31.36
C VAL A 518 -29.30 -0.83 31.60
N LEU A 519 -28.32 -1.75 31.54
CA LEU A 519 -26.90 -1.43 31.69
C LEU A 519 -26.38 -0.62 30.50
N GLU A 520 -26.75 -0.99 29.29
CA GLU A 520 -26.41 -0.29 28.06
C GLU A 520 -27.04 1.10 28.02
N GLU A 521 -28.33 1.24 28.39
CA GLU A 521 -29.03 2.53 28.49
C GLU A 521 -28.36 3.46 29.51
N TRP A 522 -28.03 2.95 30.70
CA TRP A 522 -27.36 3.72 31.73
C TRP A 522 -25.98 4.22 31.24
N ASN A 523 -25.18 3.35 30.61
CA ASN A 523 -23.87 3.73 30.11
C ASN A 523 -23.97 4.69 28.91
N PHE A 524 -24.96 4.50 28.03
CA PHE A 524 -25.24 5.41 26.93
C PHE A 524 -25.53 6.83 27.43
N MET A 525 -26.42 6.97 28.43
CA MET A 525 -26.76 8.29 29.01
C MET A 525 -25.53 8.98 29.62
N ARG A 526 -24.63 8.24 30.25
CA ARG A 526 -23.39 8.81 30.81
C ARG A 526 -22.43 9.34 29.74
N ASN A 527 -22.50 8.81 28.52
CA ASN A 527 -21.63 9.16 27.42
C ASN A 527 -22.28 10.10 26.39
N SER A 528 -23.54 10.48 26.58
CA SER A 528 -24.33 11.29 25.64
C SER A 528 -23.92 12.76 25.57
N ASP A 529 -23.43 13.34 26.68
CA ASP A 529 -23.07 14.77 26.75
C ASP A 529 -21.98 15.16 25.76
N PHE A 530 -20.98 14.31 25.57
CA PHE A 530 -19.90 14.57 24.59
C PHE A 530 -20.41 14.51 23.14
N PHE A 531 -21.35 13.64 22.86
CA PHE A 531 -21.99 13.57 21.53
C PHE A 531 -22.81 14.83 21.25
N GLU A 532 -23.57 15.32 22.25
CA GLU A 532 -24.35 16.57 22.16
C GLU A 532 -23.42 17.77 21.95
N GLU A 533 -22.31 17.86 22.74
CA GLU A 533 -21.32 18.92 22.62
C GLU A 533 -20.74 19.02 21.20
N VAL A 534 -20.43 17.86 20.58
CA VAL A 534 -19.71 17.83 19.30
C VAL A 534 -20.65 17.93 18.10
N LEU A 535 -21.84 17.34 18.16
CA LEU A 535 -22.78 17.25 17.03
C LEU A 535 -23.97 18.22 17.14
N GLY A 536 -24.15 18.89 18.30
CA GLY A 536 -25.21 19.86 18.51
C GLY A 536 -26.62 19.28 18.61
N VAL A 537 -26.72 17.96 18.80
CA VAL A 537 -28.01 17.25 18.98
C VAL A 537 -27.90 16.28 20.15
N LYS A 538 -28.92 16.25 21.01
CA LYS A 538 -28.93 15.40 22.19
C LYS A 538 -29.38 13.98 21.85
N PRO A 539 -28.53 12.95 22.08
CA PRO A 539 -28.93 11.58 21.87
C PRO A 539 -29.82 11.08 23.01
N MET A 540 -30.88 10.37 22.66
CA MET A 540 -31.89 9.81 23.57
C MET A 540 -32.18 8.36 23.16
N ILE A 541 -32.40 7.46 24.13
CA ILE A 541 -32.94 6.11 23.93
C ILE A 541 -34.40 6.09 24.30
#